data_207a052ae39aa44e147640e2ef99786a
#
_entry.id   207a052ae39aa44e147640e2ef99786a
#
_cell.length_a   1.000
_cell.length_b   1.000
_cell.length_c   1.000
_cell.angle_alpha   90.00
_cell.angle_beta   90.00
_cell.angle_gamma   90.00
#
_symmetry.space_group_name_H-M   'P 1'
#
loop_
_entity.id
_entity.type
_entity.pdbx_description
1 polymer ?
#
loop_
_entity_poly.entity_id
_entity_poly.type
_entity_poly.pdbx_seq_one_letter_code
_entity_poly.pdbx_strand_id
1 'polypeptide(L)'
;MAWIPRLGRQALACGLKLLSPEHYDRWLPAMMPQLGDKIHKFAALLPAASAEAVYQSLVALPTDGSSILTAQPSPIDWPASTTGVLMDQFQAWDIMSYMPDDVLTKVDRASMAVGLEVRVPLLDHRLATMAWRLPLAYKYRDGKSKWALRQILASHLPSTLINRPKMGFGVPLAHWLRGPLRSWAEDYLSPSRLKYQGIFNEKIVYDQLWQQHQHGQRNWSAILWAVLMFQVWVEKHKEE
;
A
#
# COMPACT_ATOMS: atom_id res chain seq x y z
N MET A 1 17.59 -1.73 -13.34
CA MET A 1 17.87 -2.98 -12.57
C MET A 1 18.41 -4.14 -13.39
N ALA A 2 18.55 -4.02 -14.70
CA ALA A 2 19.01 -5.10 -15.59
C ALA A 2 20.49 -5.51 -15.43
N TRP A 3 21.29 -4.72 -14.75
CA TRP A 3 22.76 -4.92 -14.65
C TRP A 3 23.21 -5.86 -13.52
N ILE A 4 22.36 -6.13 -12.54
CA ILE A 4 22.72 -7.02 -11.41
C ILE A 4 22.05 -8.37 -11.62
N PRO A 5 22.80 -9.48 -11.67
CA PRO A 5 22.24 -10.83 -11.75
C PRO A 5 21.26 -11.10 -10.60
N ARG A 6 20.28 -11.98 -10.84
CA ARG A 6 19.22 -12.31 -9.84
C ARG A 6 19.80 -12.70 -8.48
N LEU A 7 20.84 -13.53 -8.47
CA LEU A 7 21.52 -13.95 -7.23
C LEU A 7 22.15 -12.77 -6.48
N GLY A 8 22.77 -11.83 -7.20
CA GLY A 8 23.31 -10.61 -6.59
C GLY A 8 22.22 -9.71 -5.99
N ARG A 9 21.06 -9.61 -6.66
CA ARG A 9 19.91 -8.86 -6.14
C ARG A 9 19.31 -9.53 -4.89
N GLN A 10 19.26 -10.86 -4.86
CA GLN A 10 18.81 -11.62 -3.68
C GLN A 10 19.78 -11.46 -2.51
N ALA A 11 21.08 -11.53 -2.74
CA ALA A 11 22.09 -11.31 -1.71
C ALA A 11 22.03 -9.89 -1.14
N LEU A 12 21.87 -8.88 -2.01
CA LEU A 12 21.67 -7.49 -1.58
C LEU A 12 20.39 -7.32 -0.76
N ALA A 13 19.29 -7.92 -1.19
CA ALA A 13 18.03 -7.90 -0.47
C ALA A 13 18.16 -8.52 0.93
N CYS A 14 18.87 -9.66 1.02
CA CYS A 14 19.15 -10.32 2.29
C CYS A 14 20.01 -9.42 3.20
N GLY A 15 21.08 -8.85 2.66
CA GLY A 15 21.94 -7.93 3.41
C GLY A 15 21.21 -6.71 3.96
N LEU A 16 20.32 -6.09 3.16
CA LEU A 16 19.51 -4.95 3.60
C LEU A 16 18.46 -5.33 4.67
N LYS A 17 18.05 -6.59 4.73
CA LYS A 17 17.09 -7.08 5.74
C LYS A 17 17.75 -7.59 7.02
N LEU A 18 19.08 -7.70 7.09
CA LEU A 18 19.81 -8.13 8.29
C LEU A 18 19.63 -7.16 9.47
N LEU A 19 19.53 -5.86 9.18
CA LEU A 19 19.25 -4.86 10.20
C LEU A 19 17.74 -4.57 10.23
N SER A 20 17.18 -4.42 11.44
CA SER A 20 15.77 -4.02 11.56
C SER A 20 15.56 -2.58 11.05
N PRO A 21 14.34 -2.22 10.62
CA PRO A 21 14.01 -0.85 10.19
C PRO A 21 14.43 0.21 11.20
N GLU A 22 14.26 -0.06 12.49
CA GLU A 22 14.59 0.88 13.57
C GLU A 22 16.09 1.15 13.69
N HIS A 23 16.97 0.20 13.35
CA HIS A 23 18.40 0.43 13.30
C HIS A 23 18.76 1.48 12.25
N TYR A 24 18.14 1.40 11.07
CA TYR A 24 18.32 2.39 10.01
C TYR A 24 17.83 3.78 10.44
N ASP A 25 16.65 3.84 11.06
CA ASP A 25 16.07 5.10 11.55
C ASP A 25 16.88 5.72 12.70
N ARG A 26 17.52 4.90 13.53
CA ARG A 26 18.40 5.36 14.61
C ARG A 26 19.74 5.88 14.10
N TRP A 27 20.31 5.23 13.07
CA TRP A 27 21.62 5.59 12.54
C TRP A 27 21.58 6.77 11.58
N LEU A 28 20.45 6.98 10.89
CA LEU A 28 20.27 8.00 9.87
C LEU A 28 19.00 8.86 10.10
N PRO A 29 18.81 9.40 11.33
CA PRO A 29 17.54 10.05 11.68
C PRO A 29 17.25 11.33 10.87
N ALA A 30 18.28 11.97 10.32
CA ALA A 30 18.16 13.25 9.62
C ALA A 30 17.80 13.14 8.13
N MET A 31 17.87 11.94 7.52
CA MET A 31 17.73 11.83 6.07
C MET A 31 16.28 11.74 5.58
N MET A 32 15.45 10.90 6.20
CA MET A 32 14.04 10.73 5.81
C MET A 32 13.23 10.07 6.93
N PRO A 33 11.98 10.50 7.19
CA PRO A 33 11.07 9.77 8.07
C PRO A 33 10.85 8.34 7.58
N GLN A 34 10.91 7.35 8.50
CA GLN A 34 10.68 5.93 8.21
C GLN A 34 11.62 5.37 7.11
N LEU A 35 12.90 5.75 7.17
CA LEU A 35 13.91 5.30 6.20
C LEU A 35 14.05 3.78 6.23
N GLY A 36 14.03 3.17 7.41
CA GLY A 36 14.14 1.73 7.59
C GLY A 36 13.03 0.96 6.87
N ASP A 37 11.77 1.39 7.00
CA ASP A 37 10.65 0.78 6.29
C ASP A 37 10.80 0.92 4.78
N LYS A 38 11.28 2.06 4.29
CA LYS A 38 11.55 2.29 2.87
C LYS A 38 12.66 1.37 2.34
N ILE A 39 13.74 1.20 3.10
CA ILE A 39 14.83 0.27 2.76
C ILE A 39 14.32 -1.16 2.69
N HIS A 40 13.53 -1.59 3.67
CA HIS A 40 12.93 -2.93 3.68
C HIS A 40 11.95 -3.14 2.52
N LYS A 41 11.13 -2.14 2.20
CA LYS A 41 10.25 -2.18 1.04
C LYS A 41 11.05 -2.26 -0.27
N PHE A 42 12.12 -1.48 -0.39
CA PHE A 42 13.03 -1.57 -1.54
C PHE A 42 13.70 -2.95 -1.63
N ALA A 43 14.19 -3.49 -0.52
CA ALA A 43 14.79 -4.82 -0.45
C ALA A 43 13.80 -5.92 -0.88
N ALA A 44 12.51 -5.77 -0.62
CA ALA A 44 11.48 -6.70 -1.07
C ALA A 44 11.30 -6.69 -2.60
N LEU A 45 11.59 -5.57 -3.28
CA LEU A 45 11.51 -5.45 -4.73
C LEU A 45 12.69 -6.07 -5.48
N LEU A 46 13.86 -6.16 -4.85
CA LEU A 46 15.09 -6.60 -5.52
C LEU A 46 15.02 -8.01 -6.11
N PRO A 47 14.41 -9.02 -5.44
CA PRO A 47 14.29 -10.37 -5.99
C PRO A 47 13.28 -10.51 -7.13
N ALA A 48 12.42 -9.51 -7.35
CA ALA A 48 11.33 -9.59 -8.31
C ALA A 48 11.85 -9.99 -9.72
N ALA A 49 11.21 -10.98 -10.30
CA ALA A 49 11.60 -11.56 -11.59
C ALA A 49 10.82 -10.96 -12.76
N SER A 50 9.65 -10.36 -12.49
CA SER A 50 8.75 -9.82 -13.51
C SER A 50 8.19 -8.47 -13.08
N ALA A 51 7.59 -7.76 -14.02
CA ALA A 51 6.86 -6.51 -13.77
C ALA A 51 5.71 -6.70 -12.78
N GLU A 52 5.01 -7.81 -12.94
CA GLU A 52 3.92 -8.23 -12.06
C GLU A 52 4.42 -8.41 -10.61
N ALA A 53 5.51 -9.15 -10.41
CA ALA A 53 6.10 -9.34 -9.08
C ALA A 53 6.55 -8.01 -8.44
N VAL A 54 7.04 -7.05 -9.25
CA VAL A 54 7.35 -5.70 -8.78
C VAL A 54 6.08 -4.99 -8.33
N TYR A 55 5.03 -5.00 -9.16
CA TYR A 55 3.76 -4.36 -8.84
C TYR A 55 3.12 -4.95 -7.59
N GLN A 56 3.01 -6.28 -7.52
CA GLN A 56 2.50 -6.98 -6.34
C GLN A 56 3.26 -6.58 -5.07
N SER A 57 4.58 -6.52 -5.12
CA SER A 57 5.39 -6.07 -3.98
C SER A 57 5.19 -4.60 -3.62
N LEU A 58 4.79 -3.74 -4.56
CA LEU A 58 4.50 -2.33 -4.30
C LEU A 58 3.15 -2.13 -3.62
N VAL A 59 2.14 -2.90 -4.02
CA VAL A 59 0.76 -2.77 -3.49
C VAL A 59 0.52 -3.66 -2.27
N ALA A 60 1.30 -4.71 -2.08
CA ALA A 60 1.18 -5.59 -0.93
C ALA A 60 1.47 -4.87 0.39
N LEU A 61 0.76 -5.27 1.42
CA LEU A 61 1.11 -4.88 2.78
C LEU A 61 2.47 -5.47 3.15
N PRO A 62 3.32 -4.71 3.88
CA PRO A 62 4.63 -5.19 4.29
C PRO A 62 4.47 -6.40 5.22
N THR A 63 4.96 -7.55 4.78
CA THR A 63 5.11 -8.76 5.59
C THR A 63 6.59 -9.13 5.63
N ASP A 64 7.02 -9.80 6.67
CA ASP A 64 8.39 -10.32 6.78
C ASP A 64 8.56 -11.68 6.06
N GLY A 65 7.60 -12.07 5.21
CA GLY A 65 7.54 -13.35 4.53
C GLY A 65 6.70 -14.39 5.26
N SER A 66 6.22 -14.09 6.47
CA SER A 66 5.32 -14.95 7.21
C SER A 66 3.90 -14.86 6.64
N SER A 67 3.25 -15.98 6.42
CA SER A 67 1.84 -15.99 6.05
C SER A 67 0.98 -15.69 7.28
N ILE A 68 0.25 -14.60 7.27
CA ILE A 68 -0.74 -14.30 8.31
C ILE A 68 -2.01 -15.15 8.16
N LEU A 69 -2.19 -15.77 7.00
CA LEU A 69 -3.33 -16.63 6.70
C LEU A 69 -2.98 -18.08 6.98
N THR A 70 -3.96 -18.85 7.45
CA THR A 70 -3.82 -20.31 7.65
C THR A 70 -3.80 -21.07 6.34
N ALA A 71 -4.53 -20.57 5.33
CA ALA A 71 -4.58 -21.12 3.98
C ALA A 71 -3.85 -20.21 2.99
N GLN A 72 -3.33 -20.80 1.93
CA GLN A 72 -2.76 -20.02 0.82
C GLN A 72 -3.88 -19.29 0.07
N PRO A 73 -3.78 -17.96 -0.11
CA PRO A 73 -4.73 -17.24 -0.92
C PRO A 73 -4.64 -17.69 -2.38
N SER A 74 -5.76 -17.65 -3.08
CA SER A 74 -5.76 -17.84 -4.53
C SER A 74 -4.87 -16.77 -5.18
N PRO A 75 -4.07 -17.12 -6.19
CA PRO A 75 -3.28 -16.14 -6.92
C PRO A 75 -4.23 -15.12 -7.58
N ILE A 76 -3.82 -13.87 -7.56
CA ILE A 76 -4.52 -12.80 -8.28
C ILE A 76 -4.14 -12.93 -9.75
N ASP A 77 -5.14 -13.08 -10.60
CA ASP A 77 -4.93 -13.10 -12.05
C ASP A 77 -4.85 -11.66 -12.57
N TRP A 78 -3.63 -11.24 -12.86
CA TRP A 78 -3.37 -9.91 -13.41
C TRP A 78 -3.50 -9.92 -14.92
N PRO A 79 -4.29 -9.02 -15.52
CA PRO A 79 -4.43 -8.98 -16.97
C PRO A 79 -3.07 -8.74 -17.63
N ALA A 80 -2.80 -9.50 -18.69
CA ALA A 80 -1.58 -9.36 -19.46
C ALA A 80 -1.48 -7.97 -20.09
N SER A 81 -0.26 -7.43 -20.16
CA SER A 81 -0.01 -6.19 -20.87
C SER A 81 -0.20 -6.37 -22.37
N THR A 82 -1.04 -5.53 -22.97
CA THR A 82 -1.24 -5.50 -24.44
C THR A 82 -0.26 -4.55 -25.13
N THR A 83 0.37 -3.63 -24.40
CA THR A 83 1.21 -2.56 -24.98
C THR A 83 2.71 -2.87 -24.92
N GLY A 84 3.15 -3.82 -24.09
CA GLY A 84 4.57 -4.07 -23.82
C GLY A 84 5.29 -2.96 -23.04
N VAL A 85 4.62 -1.86 -22.74
CA VAL A 85 5.16 -0.73 -21.99
C VAL A 85 4.86 -0.91 -20.51
N LEU A 86 5.89 -1.03 -19.69
CA LEU A 86 5.76 -1.29 -18.23
C LEU A 86 4.88 -0.28 -17.50
N MET A 87 4.98 1.00 -17.86
CA MET A 87 4.19 2.05 -17.22
C MET A 87 2.70 1.92 -17.52
N ASP A 88 2.35 1.58 -18.76
CA ASP A 88 0.96 1.37 -19.15
C ASP A 88 0.36 0.16 -18.43
N GLN A 89 1.17 -0.89 -18.24
CA GLN A 89 0.78 -2.07 -17.47
C GLN A 89 0.47 -1.73 -16.01
N PHE A 90 1.32 -0.96 -15.34
CA PHE A 90 1.09 -0.52 -13.97
C PHE A 90 -0.15 0.38 -13.86
N GLN A 91 -0.36 1.29 -14.82
CA GLN A 91 -1.56 2.12 -14.86
C GLN A 91 -2.84 1.28 -15.05
N ALA A 92 -2.79 0.25 -15.90
CA ALA A 92 -3.93 -0.65 -16.09
C ALA A 92 -4.28 -1.40 -14.79
N TRP A 93 -3.28 -1.94 -14.12
CA TRP A 93 -3.50 -2.63 -12.84
C TRP A 93 -4.02 -1.71 -11.75
N ASP A 94 -3.51 -0.47 -11.64
CA ASP A 94 -4.04 0.53 -10.71
C ASP A 94 -5.53 0.86 -11.01
N ILE A 95 -5.90 0.97 -12.29
CA ILE A 95 -7.28 1.24 -12.70
C ILE A 95 -8.21 0.07 -12.36
N MET A 96 -7.71 -1.17 -12.43
CA MET A 96 -8.51 -2.37 -12.21
C MET A 96 -8.54 -2.82 -10.73
N SER A 97 -7.66 -2.34 -9.89
CA SER A 97 -7.56 -2.76 -8.50
C SER A 97 -7.51 -1.57 -7.53
N TYR A 98 -6.37 -0.87 -7.43
CA TYR A 98 -6.18 0.17 -6.42
C TYR A 98 -7.21 1.31 -6.52
N MET A 99 -7.56 1.72 -7.73
CA MET A 99 -8.53 2.81 -7.92
C MET A 99 -9.94 2.42 -7.44
N PRO A 100 -10.57 1.31 -7.88
CA PRO A 100 -11.91 0.94 -7.42
C PRO A 100 -11.91 0.47 -5.95
N ASP A 101 -10.98 -0.41 -5.57
CA ASP A 101 -11.05 -1.12 -4.29
C ASP A 101 -10.56 -0.28 -3.11
N ASP A 102 -9.70 0.71 -3.32
CA ASP A 102 -9.20 1.59 -2.27
C ASP A 102 -9.74 3.01 -2.40
N VAL A 103 -9.40 3.73 -3.49
CA VAL A 103 -9.67 5.17 -3.59
C VAL A 103 -11.16 5.46 -3.74
N LEU A 104 -11.82 4.83 -4.71
CA LEU A 104 -13.24 5.10 -4.99
C LEU A 104 -14.15 4.54 -3.90
N THR A 105 -13.85 3.36 -3.37
CA THR A 105 -14.59 2.78 -2.24
C THR A 105 -14.57 3.69 -1.03
N LYS A 106 -13.42 4.27 -0.67
CA LYS A 106 -13.33 5.22 0.46
C LYS A 106 -14.17 6.47 0.22
N VAL A 107 -14.06 7.06 -0.98
CA VAL A 107 -14.79 8.26 -1.32
C VAL A 107 -16.30 8.00 -1.30
N ASP A 108 -16.75 6.92 -1.95
CA ASP A 108 -18.15 6.52 -2.00
C ASP A 108 -18.72 6.28 -0.60
N ARG A 109 -18.10 5.42 0.20
CA ARG A 109 -18.59 5.08 1.54
C ARG A 109 -18.62 6.28 2.47
N ALA A 110 -17.59 7.11 2.45
CA ALA A 110 -17.53 8.30 3.31
C ALA A 110 -18.58 9.36 2.91
N SER A 111 -18.78 9.59 1.62
CA SER A 111 -19.75 10.57 1.14
C SER A 111 -21.19 10.09 1.30
N MET A 112 -21.46 8.82 0.96
CA MET A 112 -22.80 8.23 1.09
C MET A 112 -23.25 8.08 2.55
N ALA A 113 -22.32 7.95 3.50
CA ALA A 113 -22.65 7.95 4.92
C ALA A 113 -23.39 9.24 5.39
N VAL A 114 -23.23 10.33 4.64
CA VAL A 114 -23.92 11.61 4.87
C VAL A 114 -24.85 12.01 3.71
N GLY A 115 -25.18 11.07 2.84
CA GLY A 115 -26.09 11.28 1.70
C GLY A 115 -25.53 12.19 0.60
N LEU A 116 -24.21 12.33 0.49
CA LEU A 116 -23.56 13.18 -0.51
C LEU A 116 -23.08 12.34 -1.70
N GLU A 117 -23.62 12.60 -2.88
CA GLU A 117 -23.12 12.00 -4.13
C GLU A 117 -21.87 12.72 -4.61
N VAL A 118 -20.75 12.00 -4.79
CA VAL A 118 -19.51 12.53 -5.33
C VAL A 118 -19.33 12.10 -6.78
N ARG A 119 -19.12 13.08 -7.67
CA ARG A 119 -18.78 12.82 -9.06
C ARG A 119 -17.35 13.28 -9.34
N VAL A 120 -16.55 12.42 -9.97
CA VAL A 120 -15.13 12.67 -10.26
C VAL A 120 -14.96 12.93 -11.76
N PRO A 121 -14.82 14.21 -12.20
CA PRO A 121 -14.78 14.56 -13.63
C PRO A 121 -13.66 13.87 -14.41
N LEU A 122 -12.51 13.61 -13.76
CA LEU A 122 -11.37 12.95 -14.41
C LEU A 122 -11.57 11.44 -14.65
N LEU A 123 -12.65 10.85 -14.13
CA LEU A 123 -13.04 9.46 -14.40
C LEU A 123 -14.07 9.34 -15.53
N ASP A 124 -14.44 10.46 -16.20
CA ASP A 124 -15.22 10.38 -17.43
C ASP A 124 -14.51 9.49 -18.45
N HIS A 125 -15.23 8.49 -18.98
CA HIS A 125 -14.66 7.49 -19.89
C HIS A 125 -14.00 8.10 -21.13
N ARG A 126 -14.47 9.26 -21.60
CA ARG A 126 -13.89 9.99 -22.75
C ARG A 126 -12.53 10.56 -22.38
N LEU A 127 -12.42 11.16 -21.18
CA LEU A 127 -11.15 11.66 -20.65
C LEU A 127 -10.18 10.51 -20.35
N ALA A 128 -10.64 9.42 -19.76
CA ALA A 128 -9.84 8.24 -19.50
C ALA A 128 -9.28 7.65 -20.80
N THR A 129 -10.13 7.51 -21.83
CA THR A 129 -9.70 7.04 -23.16
C THR A 129 -8.68 7.97 -23.81
N MET A 130 -8.89 9.27 -23.72
CA MET A 130 -7.92 10.26 -24.23
C MET A 130 -6.59 10.18 -23.46
N ALA A 131 -6.64 10.15 -22.13
CA ALA A 131 -5.45 10.08 -21.28
C ALA A 131 -4.67 8.78 -21.53
N TRP A 132 -5.36 7.67 -21.80
CA TRP A 132 -4.71 6.40 -22.16
C TRP A 132 -3.88 6.51 -23.44
N ARG A 133 -4.38 7.23 -24.43
CA ARG A 133 -3.70 7.46 -25.72
C ARG A 133 -2.55 8.44 -25.65
N LEU A 134 -2.43 9.23 -24.59
CA LEU A 134 -1.33 10.19 -24.45
C LEU A 134 0.02 9.47 -24.30
N PRO A 135 1.04 9.87 -25.08
CA PRO A 135 2.41 9.40 -24.87
C PRO A 135 2.90 9.67 -23.45
N LEU A 136 3.79 8.82 -22.95
CA LEU A 136 4.32 8.92 -21.59
C LEU A 136 4.91 10.30 -21.27
N ALA A 137 5.51 10.97 -22.25
CA ALA A 137 6.07 12.33 -22.08
C ALA A 137 5.02 13.40 -21.67
N TYR A 138 3.74 13.18 -21.95
CA TYR A 138 2.65 14.06 -21.47
C TYR A 138 2.14 13.66 -20.09
N LYS A 139 2.39 12.43 -19.65
CA LYS A 139 2.02 11.92 -18.32
C LYS A 139 3.14 12.20 -17.31
N TYR A 140 4.40 11.97 -17.71
CA TYR A 140 5.59 12.15 -16.87
C TYR A 140 6.74 12.76 -17.68
N ARG A 141 7.27 13.90 -17.23
CA ARG A 141 8.36 14.61 -17.90
C ARG A 141 9.21 15.36 -16.87
N ASP A 142 10.52 15.34 -17.02
CA ASP A 142 11.50 16.05 -16.17
C ASP A 142 11.30 15.83 -14.69
N GLY A 143 11.06 14.56 -14.28
CA GLY A 143 10.80 14.21 -12.89
C GLY A 143 9.41 14.59 -12.37
N LYS A 144 8.54 15.17 -13.20
CA LYS A 144 7.21 15.66 -12.81
C LYS A 144 6.10 14.76 -13.36
N SER A 145 5.31 14.19 -12.48
CA SER A 145 4.09 13.46 -12.85
C SER A 145 2.95 14.44 -13.20
N LYS A 146 1.92 13.94 -13.93
CA LYS A 146 0.74 14.68 -14.35
C LYS A 146 1.11 15.93 -15.18
N TRP A 147 2.12 15.80 -16.05
CA TRP A 147 2.70 16.95 -16.75
C TRP A 147 1.65 17.75 -17.55
N ALA A 148 0.83 17.11 -18.37
CA ALA A 148 -0.21 17.79 -19.16
C ALA A 148 -1.20 18.57 -18.28
N LEU A 149 -1.68 17.96 -17.18
CA LEU A 149 -2.58 18.66 -16.25
C LEU A 149 -1.90 19.85 -15.58
N ARG A 150 -0.60 19.76 -15.27
CA ARG A 150 0.17 20.89 -14.72
C ARG A 150 0.29 22.05 -15.72
N GLN A 151 0.44 21.74 -17.01
CA GLN A 151 0.47 22.78 -18.05
C GLN A 151 -0.89 23.52 -18.14
N ILE A 152 -2.00 22.78 -18.12
CA ILE A 152 -3.34 23.37 -18.11
C ILE A 152 -3.53 24.22 -16.86
N LEU A 153 -3.18 23.69 -15.67
CA LEU A 153 -3.34 24.42 -14.42
C LEU A 153 -2.49 25.69 -14.33
N ALA A 154 -1.35 25.73 -14.99
CA ALA A 154 -0.45 26.90 -14.97
C ALA A 154 -1.09 28.17 -15.56
N SER A 155 -2.10 28.03 -16.43
CA SER A 155 -2.88 29.17 -16.93
C SER A 155 -3.98 29.66 -15.97
N HIS A 156 -4.29 28.86 -14.92
CA HIS A 156 -5.39 29.17 -14.00
C HIS A 156 -4.91 29.39 -12.56
N LEU A 157 -3.77 28.83 -12.17
CA LEU A 157 -3.29 28.85 -10.79
C LEU A 157 -1.81 29.27 -10.71
N PRO A 158 -1.40 29.98 -9.64
CA PRO A 158 -0.01 30.29 -9.39
C PRO A 158 0.85 29.02 -9.23
N SER A 159 2.08 29.07 -9.70
CA SER A 159 3.03 27.94 -9.64
C SER A 159 3.29 27.41 -8.23
N THR A 160 3.21 28.28 -7.22
CA THR A 160 3.35 27.95 -5.79
C THR A 160 2.28 26.96 -5.31
N LEU A 161 1.06 27.04 -5.84
CA LEU A 161 -0.02 26.11 -5.51
C LEU A 161 0.13 24.78 -6.26
N ILE A 162 0.60 24.82 -7.52
CA ILE A 162 0.78 23.62 -8.35
C ILE A 162 1.95 22.77 -7.87
N ASN A 163 3.03 23.40 -7.39
CA ASN A 163 4.29 22.73 -7.04
C ASN A 163 4.47 22.45 -5.54
N ARG A 164 3.46 22.69 -4.71
CA ARG A 164 3.54 22.39 -3.29
C ARG A 164 3.79 20.88 -3.05
N PRO A 165 4.53 20.53 -2.00
CA PRO A 165 4.72 19.13 -1.62
C PRO A 165 3.38 18.44 -1.38
N LYS A 166 3.27 17.19 -1.81
CA LYS A 166 2.10 16.36 -1.50
C LYS A 166 2.08 16.04 0.00
N MET A 167 0.95 16.28 0.64
CA MET A 167 0.67 15.80 1.97
C MET A 167 -0.37 14.68 1.86
N GLY A 168 -0.04 13.47 2.36
CA GLY A 168 -0.96 12.34 2.38
C GLY A 168 -2.00 12.50 3.50
N PHE A 169 -3.11 11.80 3.38
CA PHE A 169 -4.14 11.69 4.41
C PHE A 169 -3.77 10.63 5.47
N GLY A 170 -2.49 10.61 5.88
CA GLY A 170 -2.02 9.66 6.87
C GLY A 170 -2.66 9.95 8.24
N VAL A 171 -3.34 8.96 8.80
CA VAL A 171 -3.81 8.98 10.19
C VAL A 171 -2.75 8.37 11.11
N PRO A 172 -2.64 8.80 12.38
CA PRO A 172 -1.65 8.27 13.31
C PRO A 172 -2.04 6.88 13.84
N LEU A 173 -2.28 5.93 12.94
CA LEU A 173 -2.82 4.62 13.22
C LEU A 173 -1.96 3.82 14.20
N ALA A 174 -0.64 3.91 14.07
CA ALA A 174 0.29 3.26 14.98
C ALA A 174 0.13 3.76 16.44
N HIS A 175 -0.09 5.05 16.61
CA HIS A 175 -0.36 5.64 17.92
C HIS A 175 -1.72 5.20 18.46
N TRP A 176 -2.74 5.19 17.62
CA TRP A 176 -4.08 4.76 18.03
C TRP A 176 -4.13 3.32 18.49
N LEU A 177 -3.48 2.41 17.78
CA LEU A 177 -3.42 0.99 18.14
C LEU A 177 -2.58 0.71 19.41
N ARG A 178 -1.62 1.59 19.74
CA ARG A 178 -0.88 1.51 21.01
C ARG A 178 -1.57 2.23 22.17
N GLY A 179 -2.57 3.05 21.88
CA GLY A 179 -3.27 3.89 22.85
C GLY A 179 -4.79 3.72 22.82
N PRO A 180 -5.55 4.70 22.31
CA PRO A 180 -7.02 4.74 22.48
C PRO A 180 -7.77 3.56 21.86
N LEU A 181 -7.22 2.90 20.84
CA LEU A 181 -7.84 1.73 20.22
C LEU A 181 -7.26 0.40 20.70
N ARG A 182 -6.36 0.41 21.69
CA ARG A 182 -5.67 -0.78 22.14
C ARG A 182 -6.60 -1.88 22.63
N SER A 183 -7.45 -1.59 23.58
CA SER A 183 -8.38 -2.58 24.17
C SER A 183 -9.33 -3.14 23.13
N TRP A 184 -9.88 -2.28 22.28
CA TRP A 184 -10.73 -2.69 21.18
C TRP A 184 -9.99 -3.64 20.21
N ALA A 185 -8.74 -3.33 19.85
CA ALA A 185 -7.95 -4.18 18.98
C ALA A 185 -7.59 -5.51 19.65
N GLU A 186 -7.27 -5.53 20.95
CA GLU A 186 -6.98 -6.74 21.72
C GLU A 186 -8.17 -7.71 21.74
N ASP A 187 -9.39 -7.22 21.82
CA ASP A 187 -10.60 -8.05 21.76
C ASP A 187 -10.72 -8.76 20.41
N TYR A 188 -10.50 -8.03 19.31
CA TYR A 188 -10.59 -8.59 17.95
C TYR A 188 -9.39 -9.48 17.58
N LEU A 189 -8.21 -9.22 18.11
CA LEU A 189 -6.98 -9.98 17.86
C LEU A 189 -6.72 -11.06 18.91
N SER A 190 -7.65 -11.30 19.86
CA SER A 190 -7.43 -12.30 20.89
C SER A 190 -7.12 -13.68 20.30
N PRO A 191 -6.14 -14.41 20.85
CA PRO A 191 -5.74 -15.73 20.32
C PRO A 191 -6.89 -16.72 20.25
N SER A 192 -7.80 -16.69 21.21
CA SER A 192 -8.99 -17.54 21.22
C SER A 192 -9.92 -17.26 20.04
N ARG A 193 -10.14 -15.97 19.71
CA ARG A 193 -10.98 -15.57 18.59
C ARG A 193 -10.35 -15.92 17.25
N LEU A 194 -9.07 -15.60 17.04
CA LEU A 194 -8.33 -15.93 15.83
C LEU A 194 -8.29 -17.44 15.58
N LYS A 195 -8.02 -18.22 16.62
CA LYS A 195 -8.01 -19.69 16.56
C LYS A 195 -9.38 -20.27 16.24
N TYR A 196 -10.44 -19.75 16.86
CA TYR A 196 -11.80 -20.22 16.61
C TYR A 196 -12.23 -19.98 15.16
N GLN A 197 -11.86 -18.84 14.58
CA GLN A 197 -12.20 -18.52 13.20
C GLN A 197 -11.36 -19.30 12.18
N GLY A 198 -10.11 -19.65 12.50
CA GLY A 198 -9.24 -20.47 11.68
C GLY A 198 -8.76 -19.81 10.37
N ILE A 199 -8.99 -18.52 10.19
CA ILE A 199 -8.61 -17.76 8.99
C ILE A 199 -7.19 -17.23 9.11
N PHE A 200 -6.87 -16.66 10.27
CA PHE A 200 -5.57 -16.08 10.57
C PHE A 200 -4.75 -17.00 11.46
N ASN A 201 -3.44 -16.97 11.26
CA ASN A 201 -2.50 -17.65 12.16
C ASN A 201 -2.35 -16.81 13.44
N GLU A 202 -2.91 -17.30 14.54
CA GLU A 202 -2.93 -16.59 15.82
C GLU A 202 -1.52 -16.27 16.34
N LYS A 203 -0.58 -17.20 16.17
CA LYS A 203 0.81 -17.01 16.62
C LYS A 203 1.49 -15.89 15.86
N ILE A 204 1.27 -15.79 14.55
CA ILE A 204 1.86 -14.74 13.75
C ILE A 204 1.18 -13.43 14.06
N VAL A 205 -0.16 -13.36 14.02
CA VAL A 205 -0.89 -12.11 14.20
C VAL A 205 -0.74 -11.56 15.62
N TYR A 206 -0.95 -12.39 16.65
CA TYR A 206 -0.93 -11.92 18.03
C TYR A 206 0.48 -11.93 18.64
N ASP A 207 1.17 -13.09 18.62
CA ASP A 207 2.46 -13.23 19.35
C ASP A 207 3.60 -12.48 18.66
N GLN A 208 3.57 -12.34 17.33
CA GLN A 208 4.61 -11.63 16.59
C GLN A 208 4.20 -10.21 16.26
N LEU A 209 3.19 -10.01 15.36
CA LEU A 209 2.89 -8.68 14.84
C LEU A 209 2.33 -7.74 15.92
N TRP A 210 1.34 -8.22 16.71
CA TRP A 210 0.72 -7.39 17.74
C TRP A 210 1.72 -7.07 18.86
N GLN A 211 2.41 -8.07 19.39
CA GLN A 211 3.36 -7.84 20.49
C GLN A 211 4.53 -6.95 20.05
N GLN A 212 5.12 -7.19 18.88
CA GLN A 212 6.17 -6.31 18.37
C GLN A 212 5.68 -4.88 18.16
N HIS A 213 4.43 -4.72 17.68
CA HIS A 213 3.83 -3.42 17.50
C HIS A 213 3.64 -2.69 18.84
N GLN A 214 3.09 -3.38 19.84
CA GLN A 214 2.85 -2.80 21.18
C GLN A 214 4.14 -2.39 21.88
N HIS A 215 5.21 -3.18 21.77
CA HIS A 215 6.51 -2.89 22.36
C HIS A 215 7.34 -1.89 21.55
N GLY A 216 6.83 -1.35 20.46
CA GLY A 216 7.56 -0.39 19.62
C GLY A 216 8.72 -1.00 18.83
N GLN A 217 8.84 -2.33 18.78
CA GLN A 217 9.92 -3.00 18.06
C GLN A 217 9.79 -2.86 16.55
N ARG A 218 8.56 -2.82 16.05
CA ARG A 218 8.25 -2.60 14.64
C ARG A 218 6.85 -2.02 14.45
N ASN A 219 6.68 -1.19 13.41
CA ASN A 219 5.39 -0.64 13.07
C ASN A 219 4.60 -1.58 12.14
N TRP A 220 3.68 -2.35 12.73
CA TRP A 220 2.79 -3.25 12.01
C TRP A 220 1.37 -2.71 11.82
N SER A 221 1.17 -1.41 12.05
CA SER A 221 -0.18 -0.81 12.07
C SER A 221 -0.99 -1.07 10.80
N ALA A 222 -0.38 -1.02 9.62
CA ALA A 222 -1.10 -1.21 8.36
C ALA A 222 -1.68 -2.63 8.23
N ILE A 223 -0.87 -3.65 8.51
CA ILE A 223 -1.33 -5.05 8.42
C ILE A 223 -2.30 -5.42 9.55
N LEU A 224 -2.02 -4.95 10.77
CA LEU A 224 -2.93 -5.15 11.90
C LEU A 224 -4.29 -4.49 11.65
N TRP A 225 -4.31 -3.31 11.04
CA TRP A 225 -5.54 -2.64 10.66
C TRP A 225 -6.34 -3.42 9.62
N ALA A 226 -5.68 -3.99 8.61
CA ALA A 226 -6.35 -4.84 7.62
C ALA A 226 -7.00 -6.06 8.29
N VAL A 227 -6.28 -6.73 9.20
CA VAL A 227 -6.83 -7.85 9.98
C VAL A 227 -8.02 -7.41 10.83
N LEU A 228 -7.91 -6.27 11.54
CA LEU A 228 -8.99 -5.73 12.37
C LEU A 228 -10.24 -5.39 11.56
N MET A 229 -10.07 -4.72 10.41
CA MET A 229 -11.21 -4.39 9.55
C MET A 229 -11.89 -5.64 9.00
N PHE A 230 -11.12 -6.66 8.64
CA PHE A 230 -11.67 -7.95 8.25
C PHE A 230 -12.44 -8.61 9.39
N GLN A 231 -11.92 -8.59 10.61
CA GLN A 231 -12.60 -9.13 11.78
C GLN A 231 -13.95 -8.45 12.08
N VAL A 232 -13.97 -7.12 12.01
CA VAL A 232 -15.22 -6.33 12.15
C VAL A 232 -16.22 -6.68 11.05
N TRP A 233 -15.72 -6.84 9.82
CA TRP A 233 -16.56 -7.22 8.69
C TRP A 233 -17.18 -8.61 8.88
N VAL A 234 -16.38 -9.60 9.26
CA VAL A 234 -16.85 -10.98 9.53
C VAL A 234 -17.92 -10.99 10.63
N GLU A 235 -17.73 -10.21 11.70
CA GLU A 235 -18.71 -10.14 12.80
C GLU A 235 -20.06 -9.62 12.31
N LYS A 236 -20.05 -8.52 11.57
CA LYS A 236 -21.28 -7.93 11.02
C LYS A 236 -22.03 -8.83 10.04
N HIS A 237 -21.34 -9.68 9.28
CA HIS A 237 -21.95 -10.58 8.29
C HIS A 237 -22.25 -11.99 8.83
N LYS A 238 -21.94 -12.28 10.10
CA LYS A 238 -22.40 -13.50 10.76
C LYS A 238 -23.79 -13.34 11.40
N GLU A 239 -24.25 -12.11 11.55
CA GLU A 239 -25.56 -11.77 12.13
C GLU A 239 -26.68 -11.69 11.09
N GLU A 240 -26.34 -11.78 9.79
CA GLU A 240 -27.26 -11.93 8.66
C GLU A 240 -27.40 -13.42 8.24
#